data_f65dfa66cddd17ede30045235110d281
#
_entry.id   f65dfa66cddd17ede30045235110d281
#
_cell.length_a   1.000
_cell.length_b   1.000
_cell.length_c   1.000
_cell.angle_alpha   90.00
_cell.angle_beta   90.00
_cell.angle_gamma   90.00
#
_symmetry.space_group_name_H-M   'P 1'
#
loop_
_entity.id
_entity.type
_entity.pdbx_description
1 polymer ?
#
loop_
_entity_poly.entity_id
_entity_poly.type
_entity_poly.pdbx_seq_one_letter_code
_entity_poly.pdbx_strand_id
1 'polypeptide(L)'
;GLLEGRFLGAHGIYIADSEMNLLARPHASIVHNPIANAKDAGLVAPIPALQAAGVRIALGTDAFRMDLLEAARFAAYINRTTVVSGIAFPAKQVLRWATANGAAALGIDHITGSLEPGKAADLVILDAARLESAASGDPHVQVLNYGSPDLIRRVYVQGRLLCHDGELITASE
;
A
#
# COMPACT_ATOMS: atom_id res chain seq x y z
N GLY A 1 3.59 22.05 -17.44
CA GLY A 1 4.59 21.54 -16.57
C GLY A 1 4.46 20.10 -16.14
N LEU A 2 5.42 19.64 -15.35
CA LEU A 2 5.55 18.24 -14.89
C LEU A 2 4.30 17.71 -14.17
N LEU A 3 3.57 18.56 -13.46
CA LEU A 3 2.39 18.20 -12.67
C LEU A 3 1.06 18.38 -13.42
N GLU A 4 1.07 18.71 -14.69
CA GLU A 4 -0.16 18.88 -15.49
C GLU A 4 -0.74 17.53 -15.95
N GLY A 5 0.12 16.52 -16.09
CA GLY A 5 -0.26 15.15 -16.37
C GLY A 5 -0.28 14.27 -15.12
N ARG A 6 -0.22 12.97 -15.33
CA ARG A 6 -0.06 12.01 -14.25
C ARG A 6 1.36 12.10 -13.68
N PHE A 7 1.47 12.35 -12.39
CA PHE A 7 2.74 12.41 -11.67
C PHE A 7 2.78 11.30 -10.61
N LEU A 8 3.86 10.53 -10.64
CA LEU A 8 4.15 9.49 -9.65
C LEU A 8 5.56 9.76 -9.09
N GLY A 9 5.61 10.31 -7.89
CA GLY A 9 6.86 10.55 -7.17
C GLY A 9 7.16 9.42 -6.20
N ALA A 10 8.38 8.88 -6.23
CA ALA A 10 8.84 7.90 -5.26
C ALA A 10 9.39 8.58 -3.99
N HIS A 11 9.32 7.88 -2.85
CA HIS A 11 9.85 8.23 -1.54
C HIS A 11 9.21 9.44 -0.86
N GLY A 12 9.30 10.63 -1.43
CA GLY A 12 8.68 11.84 -0.88
C GLY A 12 9.32 12.37 0.41
N ILE A 13 10.61 12.07 0.68
CA ILE A 13 11.28 12.41 1.96
C ILE A 13 11.50 13.92 2.09
N TYR A 14 11.96 14.57 1.02
CA TYR A 14 12.43 15.95 1.02
C TYR A 14 11.42 16.94 0.42
N ILE A 15 10.13 16.67 0.56
CA ILE A 15 9.07 17.57 0.07
C ILE A 15 8.85 18.69 1.09
N ALA A 16 9.06 19.93 0.66
CA ALA A 16 8.78 21.10 1.49
C ALA A 16 7.26 21.38 1.59
N ASP A 17 6.82 22.05 2.65
CA ASP A 17 5.40 22.37 2.88
C ASP A 17 4.78 23.13 1.70
N SER A 18 5.52 24.04 1.07
CA SER A 18 5.07 24.77 -0.12
C SER A 18 4.85 23.88 -1.34
N GLU A 19 5.58 22.76 -1.43
CA GLU A 19 5.49 21.80 -2.53
C GLU A 19 4.33 20.82 -2.34
N MET A 20 3.95 20.54 -1.08
CA MET A 20 2.83 19.63 -0.77
C MET A 20 1.52 20.11 -1.42
N ASN A 21 1.26 21.43 -1.39
CA ASN A 21 0.09 22.00 -2.04
C ASN A 21 0.11 21.88 -3.56
N LEU A 22 1.30 21.87 -4.16
CA LEU A 22 1.44 21.64 -5.61
C LEU A 22 1.16 20.18 -5.99
N LEU A 23 1.48 19.24 -5.07
CA LEU A 23 1.23 17.82 -5.24
C LEU A 23 -0.21 17.40 -4.90
N ALA A 24 -0.99 18.26 -4.24
CA ALA A 24 -2.39 18.01 -3.89
C ALA A 24 -3.32 18.12 -5.12
N ARG A 25 -3.03 17.35 -6.15
CA ARG A 25 -3.75 17.31 -7.44
C ARG A 25 -4.30 15.93 -7.73
N PRO A 26 -5.43 15.81 -8.46
CA PRO A 26 -6.08 14.51 -8.72
C PRO A 26 -5.19 13.45 -9.33
N HIS A 27 -4.22 13.87 -10.16
CA HIS A 27 -3.35 12.96 -10.92
C HIS A 27 -1.93 12.86 -10.35
N ALA A 28 -1.63 13.52 -9.23
CA ALA A 28 -0.37 13.38 -8.54
C ALA A 28 -0.47 12.37 -7.38
N SER A 29 0.57 11.58 -7.22
CA SER A 29 0.65 10.58 -6.14
C SER A 29 2.09 10.46 -5.66
N ILE A 30 2.26 10.18 -4.37
CA ILE A 30 3.54 9.80 -3.78
C ILE A 30 3.50 8.32 -3.41
N VAL A 31 4.49 7.57 -3.89
CA VAL A 31 4.73 6.18 -3.50
C VAL A 31 5.64 6.18 -2.28
N HIS A 32 5.07 5.87 -1.13
CA HIS A 32 5.81 5.74 0.11
C HIS A 32 6.54 4.39 0.13
N ASN A 33 7.86 4.43 0.24
CA ASN A 33 8.73 3.25 0.35
C ASN A 33 9.33 3.19 1.76
N PRO A 34 8.55 2.84 2.79
CA PRO A 34 8.91 3.12 4.18
C PRO A 34 10.15 2.36 4.64
N ILE A 35 10.32 1.11 4.21
CA ILE A 35 11.46 0.28 4.58
C ILE A 35 12.75 0.82 3.95
N ALA A 36 12.72 1.13 2.65
CA ALA A 36 13.84 1.71 1.93
C ALA A 36 14.24 3.07 2.53
N ASN A 37 13.26 3.94 2.78
CA ASN A 37 13.51 5.25 3.40
C ASN A 37 14.20 5.12 4.76
N ALA A 38 13.72 4.23 5.63
CA ALA A 38 14.30 4.03 6.95
C ALA A 38 15.69 3.41 6.89
N LYS A 39 15.89 2.44 5.99
CA LYS A 39 17.16 1.69 5.89
C LYS A 39 18.27 2.52 5.24
N ASP A 40 17.97 3.18 4.13
CA ASP A 40 19.02 3.81 3.31
C ASP A 40 19.20 5.30 3.63
N ALA A 41 18.12 6.02 3.89
CA ALA A 41 18.17 7.45 4.21
C ALA A 41 18.14 7.75 5.72
N GLY A 42 17.72 6.78 6.54
CA GLY A 42 17.49 6.99 7.98
C GLY A 42 16.39 8.02 8.26
N LEU A 43 15.50 8.26 7.31
CA LEU A 43 14.49 9.32 7.34
C LEU A 43 13.10 8.76 7.08
N VAL A 44 12.09 9.48 7.52
CA VAL A 44 10.68 9.16 7.28
C VAL A 44 10.06 10.27 6.42
N ALA A 45 9.37 9.88 5.36
CA ALA A 45 8.60 10.84 4.56
C ALA A 45 7.47 11.46 5.41
N PRO A 46 7.16 12.76 5.24
CA PRO A 46 6.15 13.47 6.02
C PRO A 46 4.72 13.07 5.59
N ILE A 47 4.41 11.77 5.62
CA ILE A 47 3.14 11.21 5.13
C ILE A 47 1.91 11.85 5.79
N PRO A 48 1.90 12.10 7.12
CA PRO A 48 0.76 12.79 7.74
C PRO A 48 0.49 14.17 7.15
N ALA A 49 1.55 14.96 6.91
CA ALA A 49 1.43 16.30 6.33
C ALA A 49 1.00 16.24 4.84
N LEU A 50 1.58 15.33 4.07
CA LEU A 50 1.19 15.11 2.67
C LEU A 50 -0.29 14.72 2.55
N GLN A 51 -0.78 13.84 3.41
CA GLN A 51 -2.20 13.49 3.44
C GLN A 51 -3.09 14.64 3.88
N ALA A 52 -2.68 15.41 4.89
CA ALA A 52 -3.42 16.59 5.33
C ALA A 52 -3.53 17.64 4.21
N ALA A 53 -2.50 17.77 3.37
CA ALA A 53 -2.53 18.59 2.17
C ALA A 53 -3.37 18.00 1.02
N GLY A 54 -3.87 16.76 1.14
CA GLY A 54 -4.68 16.11 0.11
C GLY A 54 -3.89 15.32 -0.93
N VAL A 55 -2.60 15.09 -0.72
CA VAL A 55 -1.77 14.28 -1.62
C VAL A 55 -2.16 12.80 -1.53
N ARG A 56 -2.35 12.16 -2.67
CA ARG A 56 -2.60 10.72 -2.72
C ARG A 56 -1.34 9.95 -2.36
N ILE A 57 -1.44 9.07 -1.38
CA ILE A 57 -0.36 8.17 -0.99
C ILE A 57 -0.64 6.78 -1.53
N ALA A 58 0.33 6.20 -2.20
CA ALA A 58 0.42 4.79 -2.54
C ALA A 58 1.60 4.16 -1.78
N LEU A 59 1.71 2.84 -1.80
CA LEU A 59 2.75 2.10 -1.10
C LEU A 59 3.63 1.35 -2.09
N GLY A 60 4.94 1.30 -1.82
CA GLY A 60 5.92 0.55 -2.58
C GLY A 60 6.93 -0.16 -1.68
N THR A 61 7.65 -1.10 -2.25
CA THR A 61 8.68 -1.90 -1.57
C THR A 61 10.11 -1.48 -1.93
N ASP A 62 10.25 -0.76 -3.06
CA ASP A 62 11.56 -0.47 -3.64
C ASP A 62 12.36 -1.75 -3.95
N ALA A 63 13.70 -1.70 -3.91
CA ALA A 63 14.60 -2.79 -4.27
C ALA A 63 14.80 -3.86 -3.17
N PHE A 64 14.01 -3.81 -2.10
CA PHE A 64 14.08 -4.77 -0.99
C PHE A 64 13.13 -5.95 -1.18
N ARG A 65 12.75 -6.59 -0.07
CA ARG A 65 11.76 -7.67 -0.12
C ARG A 65 10.45 -7.16 -0.74
N MET A 66 9.96 -7.87 -1.74
CA MET A 66 8.70 -7.53 -2.42
C MET A 66 7.48 -8.00 -1.61
N ASP A 67 7.50 -7.74 -0.30
CA ASP A 67 6.39 -8.01 0.61
C ASP A 67 5.66 -6.70 0.93
N LEU A 68 4.54 -6.50 0.23
CA LEU A 68 3.75 -5.29 0.39
C LEU A 68 2.97 -5.26 1.72
N LEU A 69 2.70 -6.42 2.34
CA LEU A 69 2.10 -6.47 3.68
C LEU A 69 3.11 -6.05 4.75
N GLU A 70 4.38 -6.47 4.63
CA GLU A 70 5.46 -5.99 5.48
C GLU A 70 5.65 -4.48 5.34
N ALA A 71 5.70 -3.96 4.11
CA ALA A 71 5.80 -2.53 3.84
C ALA A 71 4.61 -1.75 4.44
N ALA A 72 3.38 -2.27 4.32
CA ALA A 72 2.19 -1.67 4.89
C ALA A 72 2.26 -1.60 6.42
N ARG A 73 2.65 -2.70 7.05
CA ARG A 73 2.82 -2.77 8.51
C ARG A 73 3.89 -1.79 8.99
N PHE A 74 5.03 -1.77 8.33
CA PHE A 74 6.11 -0.86 8.65
C PHE A 74 5.69 0.60 8.45
N ALA A 75 4.98 0.93 7.36
CA ALA A 75 4.41 2.27 7.13
C ALA A 75 3.50 2.70 8.27
N ALA A 76 2.60 1.80 8.72
CA ALA A 76 1.69 2.11 9.83
C ALA A 76 2.45 2.42 11.13
N TYR A 77 3.51 1.67 11.42
CA TYR A 77 4.26 1.82 12.68
C TYR A 77 5.20 3.02 12.64
N ILE A 78 6.01 3.18 11.59
CA ILE A 78 7.00 4.26 11.53
C ILE A 78 6.32 5.63 11.50
N ASN A 79 5.21 5.78 10.79
CA ASN A 79 4.49 7.04 10.74
C ASN A 79 3.79 7.40 12.07
N ARG A 80 3.49 6.44 12.94
CA ARG A 80 2.98 6.72 14.29
C ARG A 80 4.02 7.43 15.17
N THR A 81 5.30 7.22 14.92
CA THR A 81 6.37 7.88 15.68
C THR A 81 6.49 9.37 15.36
N THR A 82 5.92 9.80 14.23
CA THR A 82 5.98 11.20 13.76
C THR A 82 4.77 12.04 14.17
N VAL A 83 3.72 11.41 14.75
CA VAL A 83 2.51 12.11 15.20
C VAL A 83 2.22 11.85 16.66
N VAL A 84 1.95 12.92 17.39
CA VAL A 84 1.72 12.90 18.86
C VAL A 84 0.42 12.19 19.25
N SER A 85 -0.56 12.06 18.33
CA SER A 85 -1.90 11.57 18.63
C SER A 85 -2.05 10.04 18.69
N GLY A 86 -1.02 9.27 18.34
CA GLY A 86 -1.06 7.80 18.38
C GLY A 86 -2.01 7.09 17.39
N ILE A 87 -2.89 7.83 16.71
CA ILE A 87 -3.92 7.31 15.78
C ILE A 87 -3.68 7.90 14.38
N ALA A 88 -2.46 7.77 13.87
CA ALA A 88 -2.16 8.40 12.59
C ALA A 88 -2.88 7.75 11.40
N PHE A 89 -2.91 6.43 11.37
CA PHE A 89 -3.41 5.70 10.19
C PHE A 89 -4.21 4.47 10.56
N PRO A 90 -5.55 4.48 10.35
CA PRO A 90 -6.36 3.27 10.45
C PRO A 90 -5.85 2.18 9.49
N ALA A 91 -5.89 0.93 9.91
CA ALA A 91 -5.43 -0.21 9.13
C ALA A 91 -6.04 -0.25 7.72
N LYS A 92 -7.34 0.02 7.61
CA LYS A 92 -8.06 0.13 6.34
C LYS A 92 -7.42 1.16 5.39
N GLN A 93 -6.96 2.29 5.91
CA GLN A 93 -6.36 3.34 5.11
C GLN A 93 -5.00 2.90 4.55
N VAL A 94 -4.17 2.27 5.38
CA VAL A 94 -2.85 1.78 4.96
C VAL A 94 -2.99 0.66 3.91
N LEU A 95 -3.94 -0.25 4.09
CA LEU A 95 -4.23 -1.28 3.09
C LEU A 95 -4.75 -0.67 1.77
N ARG A 96 -5.47 0.45 1.82
CA ARG A 96 -5.85 1.19 0.60
C ARG A 96 -4.64 1.78 -0.14
N TRP A 97 -3.57 2.17 0.57
CA TRP A 97 -2.33 2.62 -0.11
C TRP A 97 -1.72 1.51 -0.95
N ALA A 98 -1.80 0.27 -0.46
CA ALA A 98 -1.29 -0.92 -1.14
C ALA A 98 -2.22 -1.45 -2.27
N THR A 99 -3.45 -0.96 -2.37
CA THR A 99 -4.47 -1.47 -3.30
C THR A 99 -5.08 -0.35 -4.15
N ALA A 100 -6.23 0.19 -3.77
CA ALA A 100 -6.98 1.16 -4.56
C ALA A 100 -6.18 2.44 -4.86
N ASN A 101 -5.39 2.94 -3.91
CA ASN A 101 -4.56 4.12 -4.16
C ASN A 101 -3.40 3.82 -5.13
N GLY A 102 -2.80 2.62 -5.03
CA GLY A 102 -1.79 2.15 -5.99
C GLY A 102 -2.35 2.10 -7.41
N ALA A 103 -3.53 1.50 -7.57
CA ALA A 103 -4.21 1.44 -8.86
C ALA A 103 -4.52 2.84 -9.40
N ALA A 104 -5.02 3.75 -8.56
CA ALA A 104 -5.31 5.13 -8.94
C ALA A 104 -4.03 5.92 -9.29
N ALA A 105 -2.93 5.69 -8.58
CA ALA A 105 -1.63 6.28 -8.88
C ALA A 105 -1.13 5.89 -10.27
N LEU A 106 -1.35 4.63 -10.66
CA LEU A 106 -1.03 4.11 -11.99
C LEU A 106 -2.08 4.44 -13.06
N GLY A 107 -3.29 4.90 -12.67
CA GLY A 107 -4.40 5.21 -13.56
C GLY A 107 -5.15 4.01 -14.10
N ILE A 108 -5.10 2.92 -13.38
CA ILE A 108 -5.79 1.66 -13.69
C ILE A 108 -6.88 1.32 -12.67
N ASP A 109 -7.29 2.28 -11.86
CA ASP A 109 -8.32 2.10 -10.82
C ASP A 109 -9.72 1.78 -11.39
N HIS A 110 -9.94 2.05 -12.67
CA HIS A 110 -11.13 1.60 -13.39
C HIS A 110 -11.06 0.09 -13.77
N ILE A 111 -9.87 -0.52 -13.71
CA ILE A 111 -9.64 -1.94 -14.03
C ILE A 111 -9.47 -2.77 -12.76
N THR A 112 -8.72 -2.27 -11.76
CA THR A 112 -8.31 -3.04 -10.59
C THR A 112 -8.18 -2.17 -9.33
N GLY A 113 -7.68 -2.74 -8.24
CA GLY A 113 -7.41 -2.07 -6.96
C GLY A 113 -8.55 -2.14 -5.95
N SER A 114 -9.73 -2.61 -6.36
CA SER A 114 -10.89 -2.87 -5.49
C SER A 114 -11.71 -4.05 -6.01
N LEU A 115 -12.43 -4.70 -5.10
CA LEU A 115 -13.33 -5.81 -5.42
C LEU A 115 -14.71 -5.25 -5.74
N GLU A 116 -14.96 -4.96 -7.01
CA GLU A 116 -16.20 -4.40 -7.53
C GLU A 116 -16.64 -5.13 -8.79
N PRO A 117 -17.96 -5.32 -9.01
CA PRO A 117 -18.47 -5.89 -10.25
C PRO A 117 -17.98 -5.09 -11.47
N GLY A 118 -17.47 -5.79 -12.48
CA GLY A 118 -16.96 -5.19 -13.71
C GLY A 118 -15.45 -4.88 -13.70
N LYS A 119 -14.77 -4.99 -12.56
CA LYS A 119 -13.31 -4.92 -12.49
C LYS A 119 -12.65 -6.28 -12.67
N ALA A 120 -11.37 -6.27 -12.95
CA ALA A 120 -10.55 -7.47 -12.98
C ALA A 120 -10.58 -8.17 -11.61
N ALA A 121 -10.64 -9.50 -11.65
CA ALA A 121 -10.55 -10.31 -10.44
C ALA A 121 -9.08 -10.48 -10.03
N ASP A 122 -8.45 -9.38 -9.62
CA ASP A 122 -7.12 -9.34 -9.02
C ASP A 122 -7.30 -9.43 -7.50
N LEU A 123 -7.03 -10.61 -6.93
CA LEU A 123 -7.29 -10.82 -5.50
C LEU A 123 -6.30 -11.81 -4.87
N VAL A 124 -6.06 -11.58 -3.59
CA VAL A 124 -5.28 -12.47 -2.73
C VAL A 124 -6.19 -13.03 -1.65
N ILE A 125 -6.22 -14.35 -1.51
CA ILE A 125 -6.96 -15.06 -0.47
C ILE A 125 -5.99 -15.49 0.62
N LEU A 126 -6.24 -15.02 1.84
CA LEU A 126 -5.46 -15.36 3.02
C LEU A 126 -6.20 -16.41 3.88
N ASP A 127 -5.44 -17.25 4.57
CA ASP A 127 -5.98 -18.19 5.56
C ASP A 127 -6.36 -17.47 6.86
N ALA A 128 -7.63 -17.16 7.01
CA ALA A 128 -8.15 -16.47 8.18
C ALA A 128 -8.04 -17.30 9.48
N ALA A 129 -8.02 -18.64 9.37
CA ALA A 129 -7.90 -19.51 10.56
C ALA A 129 -6.49 -19.47 11.19
N ARG A 130 -5.49 -19.10 10.38
CA ARG A 130 -4.10 -18.94 10.83
C ARG A 130 -3.74 -17.48 11.16
N LEU A 131 -4.63 -16.53 10.92
CA LEU A 131 -4.45 -15.17 11.40
C LEU A 131 -4.58 -15.16 12.92
N GLU A 132 -3.46 -15.03 13.62
CA GLU A 132 -3.40 -14.97 15.08
C GLU A 132 -4.05 -13.68 15.60
N SER A 133 -5.36 -13.66 15.73
CA SER A 133 -6.01 -12.41 16.10
C SER A 133 -7.22 -12.58 17.01
N ALA A 134 -7.01 -13.15 18.14
CA ALA A 134 -8.07 -13.23 19.13
C ALA A 134 -8.55 -11.84 19.64
N ALA A 135 -7.84 -10.76 19.38
CA ALA A 135 -8.09 -9.46 20.02
C ALA A 135 -8.81 -8.42 19.15
N SER A 136 -8.89 -8.59 17.85
CA SER A 136 -9.53 -7.61 16.96
C SER A 136 -10.57 -8.25 16.05
N GLY A 137 -11.82 -7.77 16.12
CA GLY A 137 -12.87 -8.13 15.17
C GLY A 137 -12.75 -7.44 13.81
N ASP A 138 -11.83 -6.49 13.65
CA ASP A 138 -11.63 -5.77 12.39
C ASP A 138 -10.66 -6.53 11.46
N PRO A 139 -11.12 -7.04 10.30
CA PRO A 139 -10.28 -7.78 9.38
C PRO A 139 -9.13 -6.95 8.79
N HIS A 140 -9.27 -5.63 8.69
CA HIS A 140 -8.16 -4.78 8.21
C HIS A 140 -7.02 -4.75 9.23
N VAL A 141 -7.35 -4.70 10.53
CA VAL A 141 -6.36 -4.76 11.62
C VAL A 141 -5.67 -6.12 11.63
N GLN A 142 -6.44 -7.18 11.42
CA GLN A 142 -5.90 -8.55 11.35
C GLN A 142 -4.91 -8.69 10.19
N VAL A 143 -5.31 -8.31 8.99
CA VAL A 143 -4.45 -8.39 7.80
C VAL A 143 -3.21 -7.51 7.95
N LEU A 144 -3.36 -6.26 8.42
CA LEU A 144 -2.23 -5.36 8.57
C LEU A 144 -1.20 -5.86 9.59
N ASN A 145 -1.65 -6.34 10.75
CA ASN A 145 -0.75 -6.70 11.84
C ASN A 145 -0.18 -8.12 11.72
N TYR A 146 -0.94 -9.05 11.18
CA TYR A 146 -0.61 -10.48 11.21
C TYR A 146 -0.52 -11.10 9.81
N GLY A 147 -0.94 -10.40 8.76
CA GLY A 147 -0.81 -10.87 7.38
C GLY A 147 0.65 -11.10 7.01
N SER A 148 0.93 -12.23 6.38
CA SER A 148 2.27 -12.63 5.92
C SER A 148 2.16 -13.51 4.67
N PRO A 149 3.23 -13.64 3.87
CA PRO A 149 3.20 -14.43 2.65
C PRO A 149 2.84 -15.91 2.86
N ASP A 150 3.19 -16.51 4.00
CA ASP A 150 2.87 -17.90 4.35
C ASP A 150 1.38 -18.14 4.64
N LEU A 151 0.60 -17.07 4.80
CA LEU A 151 -0.86 -17.14 4.92
C LEU A 151 -1.58 -17.05 3.58
N ILE A 152 -0.86 -16.81 2.48
CA ILE A 152 -1.45 -16.72 1.15
C ILE A 152 -1.87 -18.11 0.68
N ARG A 153 -3.19 -18.28 0.49
CA ARG A 153 -3.76 -19.51 -0.06
C ARG A 153 -3.88 -19.46 -1.58
N ARG A 154 -4.31 -18.33 -2.12
CA ARG A 154 -4.48 -18.17 -3.57
C ARG A 154 -4.20 -16.75 -4.00
N VAL A 155 -3.64 -16.61 -5.19
CA VAL A 155 -3.50 -15.33 -5.90
C VAL A 155 -4.14 -15.47 -7.26
N TYR A 156 -5.05 -14.56 -7.56
CA TYR A 156 -5.67 -14.44 -8.87
C TYR A 156 -5.27 -13.11 -9.51
N VAL A 157 -4.96 -13.14 -10.79
CA VAL A 157 -4.76 -11.96 -11.64
C VAL A 157 -5.68 -12.10 -12.85
N GLN A 158 -6.54 -11.13 -13.06
CA GLN A 158 -7.57 -11.14 -14.11
C GLN A 158 -8.42 -12.45 -14.09
N GLY A 159 -8.72 -12.94 -12.89
CA GLY A 159 -9.47 -14.18 -12.69
C GLY A 159 -8.66 -15.46 -12.89
N ARG A 160 -7.42 -15.38 -13.34
CA ARG A 160 -6.53 -16.53 -13.51
C ARG A 160 -5.81 -16.84 -12.22
N LEU A 161 -5.88 -18.08 -11.75
CA LEU A 161 -5.14 -18.55 -10.58
C LEU A 161 -3.64 -18.63 -10.92
N LEU A 162 -2.81 -17.87 -10.21
CA LEU A 162 -1.34 -17.83 -10.40
C LEU A 162 -0.57 -18.47 -9.25
N CYS A 163 -1.16 -18.51 -8.05
CA CYS A 163 -0.53 -19.12 -6.88
C CYS A 163 -1.57 -19.90 -6.08
N HIS A 164 -1.19 -21.07 -5.60
CA HIS A 164 -1.99 -21.91 -4.72
C HIS A 164 -1.10 -22.46 -3.61
N ASP A 165 -1.47 -22.21 -2.36
CA ASP A 165 -0.74 -22.64 -1.14
C ASP A 165 0.76 -22.34 -1.17
N GLY A 166 1.14 -21.16 -1.67
CA GLY A 166 2.54 -20.72 -1.76
C GLY A 166 3.30 -21.17 -3.00
N GLU A 167 2.71 -22.03 -3.83
CA GLU A 167 3.33 -22.52 -5.07
C GLU A 167 2.83 -21.74 -6.28
N LEU A 168 3.74 -21.29 -7.13
CA LEU A 168 3.39 -20.66 -8.40
C LEU A 168 2.86 -21.72 -9.37
N ILE A 169 1.69 -21.46 -9.95
CA ILE A 169 1.15 -22.29 -11.03
C ILE A 169 1.81 -21.80 -12.31
N THR A 170 2.86 -22.50 -12.74
CA THR A 170 3.46 -22.26 -14.05
C THR A 170 2.45 -22.66 -15.12
N ALA A 171 2.21 -21.75 -16.07
CA ALA A 171 1.46 -22.15 -17.26
C ALA A 171 2.24 -23.31 -17.91
N SER A 172 1.62 -24.48 -17.99
CA SER A 172 2.08 -25.48 -18.97
C SER A 172 2.02 -24.80 -20.34
N GLU A 173 3.16 -24.72 -21.00
CA GLU A 173 3.27 -24.27 -22.41
C GLU A 173 2.28 -24.97 -23.32
#